data_e7c47292e3acdb799b852513ef36e2a8
#
_entry.id   e7c47292e3acdb799b852513ef36e2a8
#
_cell.length_a   1.000
_cell.length_b   1.000
_cell.length_c   1.000
_cell.angle_alpha   90.00
_cell.angle_beta   90.00
_cell.angle_gamma   90.00
#
_symmetry.space_group_name_H-M   'P 1'
#
loop_
_entity.id
_entity.type
_entity.pdbx_description
1 polymer ?
#
loop_
_entity_poly.entity_id
_entity_poly.type
_entity_poly.pdbx_seq_one_letter_code
_entity_poly.pdbx_strand_id
1 'polypeptide(L)'
;IADCLAMLRIAAETAGVKTLQFRGREADPFVEAERLSVVQAFEKYAGIDLFATMDADGSTDADALAGAMRAVGLVVPAEYTWSYLFSRVLVEKVEPNLGLGRVTVLDRYPAAEAALARRAADDRRVAERFELYACGVELANGFGELTDAAEQRHRFTLEMNEKQRLYG
;
A
#
# COMPACT_ATOMS: atom_id res chain seq x y z
N ILE A 1 -14.38 -1.72 -2.35
CA ILE A 1 -14.14 -1.83 -0.89
C ILE A 1 -15.38 -2.38 -0.20
N ALA A 2 -16.56 -1.75 -0.34
CA ALA A 2 -17.77 -2.18 0.35
C ALA A 2 -18.13 -3.66 0.09
N ASP A 3 -18.02 -4.08 -1.17
CA ASP A 3 -18.31 -5.47 -1.56
C ASP A 3 -17.32 -6.47 -0.93
N CYS A 4 -16.03 -6.13 -0.86
CA CYS A 4 -15.02 -6.97 -0.20
C CYS A 4 -15.32 -7.14 1.31
N LEU A 5 -15.67 -6.04 1.99
CA LEU A 5 -16.07 -6.10 3.40
C LEU A 5 -17.35 -6.91 3.61
N ALA A 6 -18.34 -6.78 2.71
CA ALA A 6 -19.57 -7.57 2.76
C ALA A 6 -19.29 -9.06 2.54
N MET A 7 -18.48 -9.41 1.55
CA MET A 7 -18.09 -10.80 1.29
C MET A 7 -17.36 -11.42 2.47
N LEU A 8 -16.45 -10.67 3.13
CA LEU A 8 -15.73 -11.14 4.30
C LEU A 8 -16.68 -11.44 5.48
N ARG A 9 -17.68 -10.57 5.70
CA ARG A 9 -18.73 -10.80 6.73
C ARG A 9 -19.57 -12.02 6.41
N ILE A 10 -20.04 -12.17 5.18
CA ILE A 10 -20.82 -13.34 4.75
C ILE A 10 -20.00 -14.62 4.92
N ALA A 11 -18.72 -14.62 4.58
CA ALA A 11 -17.82 -15.75 4.75
C ALA A 11 -17.67 -16.13 6.23
N ALA A 12 -17.49 -15.15 7.11
CA ALA A 12 -17.40 -15.38 8.56
C ALA A 12 -18.72 -15.92 9.14
N GLU A 13 -19.87 -15.37 8.75
CA GLU A 13 -21.20 -15.85 9.11
C GLU A 13 -21.42 -17.29 8.65
N THR A 14 -21.09 -17.59 7.39
CA THR A 14 -21.24 -18.93 6.82
C THR A 14 -20.36 -19.97 7.54
N ALA A 15 -19.15 -19.56 7.92
CA ALA A 15 -18.22 -20.38 8.71
C ALA A 15 -18.62 -20.49 10.20
N GLY A 16 -19.59 -19.71 10.67
CA GLY A 16 -20.02 -19.69 12.08
C GLY A 16 -18.97 -19.11 13.02
N VAL A 17 -18.06 -18.24 12.51
CA VAL A 17 -17.01 -17.61 13.32
C VAL A 17 -17.36 -16.17 13.65
N LYS A 18 -16.99 -15.71 14.85
CA LYS A 18 -17.19 -14.33 15.29
C LYS A 18 -15.94 -13.46 15.06
N THR A 19 -14.78 -14.10 15.03
CA THR A 19 -13.49 -13.44 14.79
C THR A 19 -12.69 -14.26 13.79
N LEU A 20 -11.94 -13.57 12.95
CA LEU A 20 -10.93 -14.17 12.09
C LEU A 20 -9.68 -14.40 12.93
N GLN A 21 -9.00 -15.53 12.73
CA GLN A 21 -7.79 -15.86 13.49
C GLN A 21 -6.70 -16.38 12.57
N PHE A 22 -5.49 -15.86 12.72
CA PHE A 22 -4.32 -16.33 12.01
C PHE A 22 -3.03 -16.08 12.80
N ARG A 23 -2.24 -17.15 13.05
CA ARG A 23 -0.94 -17.11 13.75
C ARG A 23 -1.00 -16.35 15.08
N GLY A 24 -2.04 -16.59 15.89
CA GLY A 24 -2.24 -15.95 17.20
C GLY A 24 -2.72 -14.51 17.16
N ARG A 25 -3.08 -14.00 15.98
CA ARG A 25 -3.70 -12.69 15.79
C ARG A 25 -5.19 -12.85 15.52
N GLU A 26 -5.96 -11.84 15.89
CA GLU A 26 -7.42 -11.83 15.73
C GLU A 26 -7.88 -10.54 15.05
N ALA A 27 -8.99 -10.62 14.30
CA ALA A 27 -9.68 -9.47 13.72
C ALA A 27 -11.19 -9.76 13.70
N ASP A 28 -12.00 -8.82 14.20
CA ASP A 28 -13.45 -8.88 14.13
C ASP A 28 -13.92 -8.31 12.76
N PRO A 29 -14.56 -9.12 11.89
CA PRO A 29 -15.05 -8.65 10.60
C PRO A 29 -16.37 -7.90 10.68
N PHE A 30 -17.04 -7.90 11.86
CA PHE A 30 -18.38 -7.33 12.04
C PHE A 30 -18.35 -5.89 12.56
N VAL A 31 -17.25 -5.46 13.17
CA VAL A 31 -17.06 -4.06 13.56
C VAL A 31 -16.66 -3.20 12.35
N GLU A 32 -16.73 -1.89 12.52
CA GLU A 32 -16.30 -0.97 11.47
C GLU A 32 -14.82 -1.14 11.15
N ALA A 33 -14.50 -1.34 9.87
CA ALA A 33 -13.13 -1.49 9.42
C ALA A 33 -12.35 -0.18 9.62
N GLU A 34 -11.11 -0.29 10.06
CA GLU A 34 -10.18 0.83 10.04
C GLU A 34 -9.84 1.18 8.58
N ARG A 35 -9.85 2.46 8.23
CA ARG A 35 -9.40 2.92 6.92
C ARG A 35 -8.23 3.87 7.08
N LEU A 36 -7.12 3.54 6.44
CA LEU A 36 -5.87 4.32 6.44
C LEU A 36 -5.41 4.50 4.99
N SER A 37 -4.98 5.69 4.65
CA SER A 37 -4.15 5.84 3.45
C SER A 37 -2.75 5.28 3.72
N VAL A 38 -2.03 4.89 2.65
CA VAL A 38 -0.64 4.44 2.78
C VAL A 38 0.23 5.50 3.48
N VAL A 39 0.03 6.78 3.17
CA VAL A 39 0.77 7.89 3.82
C VAL A 39 0.50 7.93 5.33
N GLN A 40 -0.78 7.83 5.74
CA GLN A 40 -1.13 7.79 7.16
C GLN A 40 -0.54 6.55 7.86
N ALA A 41 -0.51 5.42 7.18
CA ALA A 41 0.07 4.20 7.74
C ALA A 41 1.59 4.29 7.90
N PHE A 42 2.30 4.90 6.95
CA PHE A 42 3.74 5.17 7.05
C PHE A 42 4.07 6.12 8.20
N GLU A 43 3.33 7.19 8.35
CA GLU A 43 3.50 8.11 9.48
C GLU A 43 3.22 7.40 10.80
N LYS A 44 2.10 6.69 10.91
CA LYS A 44 1.64 6.01 12.13
C LYS A 44 2.57 4.89 12.59
N TYR A 45 3.07 4.06 11.68
CA TYR A 45 3.78 2.83 12.03
C TYR A 45 5.30 2.88 11.76
N ALA A 46 5.74 3.79 10.89
CA ALA A 46 7.15 3.95 10.58
C ALA A 46 7.72 5.31 11.00
N GLY A 47 6.89 6.30 11.32
CA GLY A 47 7.33 7.67 11.62
C GLY A 47 7.89 8.40 10.40
N ILE A 48 7.47 8.01 9.19
CA ILE A 48 7.96 8.55 7.92
C ILE A 48 6.85 9.34 7.23
N ASP A 49 7.10 10.64 6.96
CA ASP A 49 6.28 11.43 6.03
C ASP A 49 6.61 11.03 4.60
N LEU A 50 5.77 10.16 4.03
CA LEU A 50 5.97 9.64 2.68
C LEU A 50 5.80 10.75 1.63
N PHE A 51 4.93 11.73 1.85
CA PHE A 51 4.73 12.83 0.91
C PHE A 51 5.93 13.76 0.81
N ALA A 52 6.78 13.87 1.83
CA ALA A 52 8.03 14.59 1.76
C ALA A 52 9.07 13.96 0.81
N THR A 53 8.81 12.74 0.34
CA THR A 53 9.66 11.99 -0.62
C THR A 53 9.08 11.94 -2.04
N MET A 54 8.05 12.75 -2.30
CA MET A 54 7.31 12.75 -3.57
C MET A 54 6.99 14.19 -4.00
N ASP A 55 7.14 14.46 -5.28
CA ASP A 55 6.71 15.72 -5.88
C ASP A 55 5.19 15.76 -6.13
N ALA A 56 4.65 16.94 -6.41
CA ALA A 56 3.22 17.15 -6.66
C ALA A 56 2.67 16.41 -7.88
N ASP A 57 3.51 16.03 -8.83
CA ASP A 57 3.14 15.21 -10.01
C ASP A 57 3.20 13.71 -9.75
N GLY A 58 3.71 13.30 -8.57
CA GLY A 58 3.87 11.91 -8.16
C GLY A 58 5.21 11.29 -8.52
N SER A 59 6.18 12.08 -9.00
CA SER A 59 7.58 11.63 -9.09
C SER A 59 8.16 11.40 -7.70
N THR A 60 9.15 10.52 -7.59
CA THR A 60 9.65 10.03 -6.31
C THR A 60 11.13 10.33 -6.13
N ASP A 61 11.55 10.67 -4.93
CA ASP A 61 12.92 10.91 -4.51
C ASP A 61 13.41 9.78 -3.60
N ALA A 62 14.25 8.90 -4.14
CA ALA A 62 14.81 7.76 -3.42
C ALA A 62 15.74 8.19 -2.27
N ASP A 63 16.51 9.27 -2.46
CA ASP A 63 17.45 9.76 -1.45
C ASP A 63 16.72 10.40 -0.28
N ALA A 64 15.62 11.11 -0.55
CA ALA A 64 14.74 11.65 0.48
C ALA A 64 14.14 10.52 1.34
N LEU A 65 13.62 9.45 0.72
CA LEU A 65 13.09 8.29 1.46
C LEU A 65 14.18 7.57 2.24
N ALA A 66 15.36 7.39 1.65
CA ALA A 66 16.52 6.81 2.33
C ALA A 66 16.95 7.65 3.55
N GLY A 67 16.92 8.97 3.43
CA GLY A 67 17.17 9.91 4.53
C GLY A 67 16.15 9.77 5.66
N ALA A 68 14.87 9.73 5.32
CA ALA A 68 13.78 9.52 6.27
C ALA A 68 13.90 8.17 7.00
N MET A 69 14.22 7.10 6.27
CA MET A 69 14.45 5.78 6.87
C MET A 69 15.60 5.77 7.88
N ARG A 70 16.74 6.42 7.54
CA ARG A 70 17.89 6.53 8.47
C ARG A 70 17.53 7.33 9.72
N ALA A 71 16.73 8.40 9.58
CA ALA A 71 16.29 9.22 10.69
C ALA A 71 15.47 8.45 11.74
N VAL A 72 14.72 7.42 11.30
CA VAL A 72 13.95 6.53 12.18
C VAL A 72 14.70 5.23 12.52
N GLY A 73 16.01 5.15 12.25
CA GLY A 73 16.87 4.02 12.61
C GLY A 73 16.73 2.78 11.72
N LEU A 74 16.14 2.92 10.53
CA LEU A 74 16.06 1.83 9.57
C LEU A 74 17.34 1.72 8.73
N VAL A 75 17.75 0.49 8.46
CA VAL A 75 18.94 0.22 7.63
C VAL A 75 18.59 0.44 6.16
N VAL A 76 19.39 1.24 5.47
CA VAL A 76 19.28 1.47 4.02
C VAL A 76 20.41 0.72 3.32
N PRO A 77 20.14 -0.11 2.30
CA PRO A 77 21.19 -0.81 1.54
C PRO A 77 22.05 0.17 0.72
N ALA A 78 23.15 -0.32 0.16
CA ALA A 78 24.05 0.50 -0.65
C ALA A 78 23.43 0.89 -1.99
N GLU A 79 22.65 -0.01 -2.58
CA GLU A 79 21.90 0.22 -3.83
C GLU A 79 20.42 0.09 -3.56
N TYR A 80 19.64 1.05 -4.03
CA TYR A 80 18.20 1.10 -3.82
C TYR A 80 17.48 1.92 -4.89
N THR A 81 16.20 1.61 -5.05
CA THR A 81 15.21 2.46 -5.72
C THR A 81 14.19 2.93 -4.68
N TRP A 82 13.42 3.94 -4.99
CA TRP A 82 12.33 4.39 -4.12
C TRP A 82 11.33 3.24 -3.85
N SER A 83 10.93 2.51 -4.90
CA SER A 83 10.02 1.35 -4.81
C SER A 83 10.55 0.27 -3.89
N TYR A 84 11.85 -0.03 -3.96
CA TYR A 84 12.47 -1.00 -3.05
C TYR A 84 12.39 -0.55 -1.59
N LEU A 85 12.74 0.71 -1.31
CA LEU A 85 12.68 1.26 0.04
C LEU A 85 11.25 1.34 0.55
N PHE A 86 10.31 1.78 -0.29
CA PHE A 86 8.89 1.80 0.01
C PHE A 86 8.37 0.42 0.41
N SER A 87 8.57 -0.60 -0.45
CA SER A 87 8.13 -1.97 -0.20
C SER A 87 8.73 -2.52 1.09
N ARG A 88 9.99 -2.22 1.36
CA ARG A 88 10.66 -2.66 2.58
C ARG A 88 10.03 -2.05 3.84
N VAL A 89 9.77 -0.74 3.85
CA VAL A 89 9.09 -0.09 4.98
C VAL A 89 7.67 -0.64 5.15
N LEU A 90 6.95 -0.82 4.05
CA LEU A 90 5.59 -1.37 4.04
C LEU A 90 5.57 -2.74 4.74
N VAL A 91 6.40 -3.67 4.27
CA VAL A 91 6.45 -5.06 4.79
C VAL A 91 7.00 -5.14 6.22
N GLU A 92 8.06 -4.37 6.54
CA GLU A 92 8.72 -4.47 7.85
C GLU A 92 7.98 -3.70 8.95
N LYS A 93 7.31 -2.60 8.64
CA LYS A 93 6.76 -1.67 9.63
C LYS A 93 5.27 -1.49 9.57
N VAL A 94 4.66 -1.54 8.41
CA VAL A 94 3.25 -1.23 8.23
C VAL A 94 2.38 -2.49 8.29
N GLU A 95 2.58 -3.42 7.38
CA GLU A 95 1.75 -4.64 7.25
C GLU A 95 1.60 -5.44 8.55
N PRO A 96 2.66 -5.63 9.38
CA PRO A 96 2.51 -6.39 10.62
C PRO A 96 1.51 -5.79 11.62
N ASN A 97 1.13 -4.53 11.44
CA ASN A 97 0.22 -3.79 12.31
C ASN A 97 -1.20 -3.65 11.72
N LEU A 98 -1.42 -4.12 10.49
CA LEU A 98 -2.71 -4.01 9.82
C LEU A 98 -3.64 -5.16 10.17
N GLY A 99 -4.93 -4.88 10.27
CA GLY A 99 -5.95 -5.90 10.52
C GLY A 99 -5.87 -6.55 11.91
N LEU A 100 -5.38 -5.84 12.92
CA LEU A 100 -5.32 -6.32 14.30
C LEU A 100 -6.54 -5.83 15.09
N GLY A 101 -7.28 -6.76 15.68
CA GLY A 101 -8.53 -6.52 16.40
C GLY A 101 -9.73 -6.22 15.49
N ARG A 102 -9.52 -5.63 14.34
CA ARG A 102 -10.53 -5.35 13.30
C ARG A 102 -9.87 -5.36 11.92
N VAL A 103 -10.68 -5.45 10.89
CA VAL A 103 -10.22 -5.36 9.49
C VAL A 103 -9.66 -3.96 9.21
N THR A 104 -8.56 -3.89 8.46
CA THR A 104 -8.00 -2.62 7.98
C THR A 104 -8.07 -2.56 6.45
N VAL A 105 -8.56 -1.45 5.92
CA VAL A 105 -8.46 -1.07 4.52
C VAL A 105 -7.28 -0.11 4.38
N LEU A 106 -6.23 -0.52 3.70
CA LEU A 106 -5.11 0.33 3.33
C LEU A 106 -5.34 0.84 1.91
N ASP A 107 -5.50 2.14 1.71
CA ASP A 107 -5.82 2.70 0.40
C ASP A 107 -4.92 3.87 0.00
N ARG A 108 -5.21 4.47 -1.17
CA ARG A 108 -4.47 5.63 -1.70
C ARG A 108 -2.97 5.35 -1.79
N TYR A 109 -2.64 4.28 -2.48
CA TYR A 109 -1.24 3.92 -2.75
C TYR A 109 -0.53 5.02 -3.55
N PRO A 110 0.77 5.25 -3.34
CA PRO A 110 1.55 6.12 -4.20
C PRO A 110 1.37 5.74 -5.68
N ALA A 111 1.23 6.74 -6.55
CA ALA A 111 1.01 6.49 -7.98
C ALA A 111 2.16 5.71 -8.63
N ALA A 112 3.39 5.85 -8.09
CA ALA A 112 4.56 5.08 -8.50
C ALA A 112 4.44 3.57 -8.20
N GLU A 113 3.62 3.19 -7.19
CA GLU A 113 3.41 1.80 -6.76
C GLU A 113 2.05 1.25 -7.21
N ALA A 114 1.37 1.96 -8.09
CA ALA A 114 -0.01 1.66 -8.41
C ALA A 114 -0.22 0.94 -9.76
N ALA A 115 0.86 0.57 -10.45
CA ALA A 115 0.83 -0.18 -11.72
C ALA A 115 -0.28 0.33 -12.68
N LEU A 116 -1.36 -0.43 -12.83
CA LEU A 116 -2.49 -0.13 -13.71
C LEU A 116 -3.65 0.58 -12.99
N ALA A 117 -3.48 1.02 -11.76
CA ALA A 117 -4.50 1.78 -11.06
C ALA A 117 -4.56 3.23 -11.57
N ARG A 118 -5.78 3.74 -11.69
CA ARG A 118 -6.03 5.14 -12.04
C ARG A 118 -5.57 6.05 -10.90
N ARG A 119 -4.93 7.18 -11.25
CA ARG A 119 -4.61 8.22 -10.28
C ARG A 119 -5.88 8.79 -9.65
N ALA A 120 -5.82 9.12 -8.37
CA ALA A 120 -6.92 9.80 -7.70
C ALA A 120 -7.15 11.19 -8.31
N ALA A 121 -8.43 11.59 -8.40
CA ALA A 121 -8.79 12.86 -9.04
C ALA A 121 -8.40 14.09 -8.21
N ASP A 122 -8.32 13.91 -6.89
CA ASP A 122 -8.04 14.96 -5.91
C ASP A 122 -6.54 15.13 -5.59
N ASP A 123 -5.73 14.08 -5.80
CA ASP A 123 -4.27 14.13 -5.55
C ASP A 123 -3.53 13.21 -6.52
N ARG A 124 -2.73 13.79 -7.42
CA ARG A 124 -2.00 13.04 -8.45
C ARG A 124 -0.86 12.18 -7.91
N ARG A 125 -0.43 12.39 -6.67
CA ARG A 125 0.61 11.58 -6.02
C ARG A 125 0.14 10.18 -5.67
N VAL A 126 -1.19 9.97 -5.58
CA VAL A 126 -1.78 8.70 -5.16
C VAL A 126 -2.75 8.15 -6.21
N ALA A 127 -3.03 6.86 -6.12
CA ALA A 127 -3.91 6.14 -7.02
C ALA A 127 -5.10 5.51 -6.27
N GLU A 128 -6.15 5.21 -7.02
CA GLU A 128 -7.34 4.50 -6.58
C GLU A 128 -7.04 3.00 -6.45
N ARG A 129 -6.21 2.63 -5.46
CA ARG A 129 -5.87 1.26 -5.11
C ARG A 129 -6.09 1.05 -3.61
N PHE A 130 -6.59 -0.11 -3.25
CA PHE A 130 -6.72 -0.53 -1.86
C PHE A 130 -6.29 -1.98 -1.68
N GLU A 131 -5.90 -2.29 -0.47
CA GLU A 131 -5.71 -3.64 0.02
C GLU A 131 -6.50 -3.82 1.33
N LEU A 132 -7.00 -5.04 1.55
CA LEU A 132 -7.77 -5.40 2.72
C LEU A 132 -6.95 -6.34 3.60
N TYR A 133 -6.77 -5.98 4.86
CA TYR A 133 -5.98 -6.75 5.81
C TYR A 133 -6.83 -7.27 6.97
N ALA A 134 -6.61 -8.52 7.37
CA ALA A 134 -7.05 -9.07 8.64
C ALA A 134 -5.94 -9.95 9.24
N CYS A 135 -5.71 -9.84 10.54
CA CYS A 135 -4.68 -10.59 11.26
C CYS A 135 -3.25 -10.39 10.71
N GLY A 136 -2.95 -9.24 10.11
CA GLY A 136 -1.67 -8.95 9.45
C GLY A 136 -1.47 -9.69 8.13
N VAL A 137 -2.55 -10.13 7.48
CA VAL A 137 -2.54 -10.81 6.20
C VAL A 137 -3.38 -10.03 5.20
N GLU A 138 -2.84 -9.79 4.01
CA GLU A 138 -3.59 -9.26 2.88
C GLU A 138 -4.60 -10.30 2.38
N LEU A 139 -5.88 -9.93 2.38
CA LEU A 139 -6.98 -10.79 1.94
C LEU A 139 -7.51 -10.42 0.56
N ALA A 140 -7.38 -9.16 0.17
CA ALA A 140 -7.85 -8.67 -1.12
C ALA A 140 -7.05 -7.45 -1.55
N ASN A 141 -6.91 -7.30 -2.86
CA ASN A 141 -6.34 -6.14 -3.53
C ASN A 141 -7.31 -5.70 -4.64
N GLY A 142 -7.52 -4.41 -4.77
CA GLY A 142 -8.41 -3.90 -5.80
C GLY A 142 -8.07 -2.46 -6.16
N PHE A 143 -8.41 -2.06 -7.37
CA PHE A 143 -8.08 -0.73 -7.87
C PHE A 143 -9.10 -0.24 -8.91
N GLY A 144 -9.18 1.08 -9.07
CA GLY A 144 -9.83 1.72 -10.21
C GLY A 144 -8.97 1.54 -11.45
N GLU A 145 -9.49 0.87 -12.47
CA GLU A 145 -8.73 0.55 -13.69
C GLU A 145 -8.28 1.80 -14.42
N LEU A 146 -7.02 1.84 -14.84
CA LEU A 146 -6.47 2.88 -15.70
C LEU A 146 -6.94 2.63 -17.14
N THR A 147 -7.88 3.45 -17.61
CA THR A 147 -8.45 3.33 -18.95
C THR A 147 -7.84 4.31 -19.97
N ASP A 148 -6.96 5.21 -19.54
CA ASP A 148 -6.22 6.13 -20.42
C ASP A 148 -5.07 5.39 -21.12
N ALA A 149 -5.22 5.14 -22.41
CA ALA A 149 -4.23 4.42 -23.22
C ALA A 149 -2.88 5.17 -23.37
N ALA A 150 -2.88 6.50 -23.30
CA ALA A 150 -1.65 7.29 -23.37
C ALA A 150 -0.84 7.15 -22.08
N GLU A 151 -1.51 7.27 -20.93
CA GLU A 151 -0.91 7.07 -19.60
C GLU A 151 -0.41 5.61 -19.44
N GLN A 152 -1.19 4.61 -19.88
CA GLN A 152 -0.76 3.20 -19.86
C GLN A 152 0.55 2.99 -20.62
N ARG A 153 0.62 3.48 -21.88
CA ARG A 153 1.85 3.37 -22.68
C ARG A 153 3.02 4.09 -22.04
N HIS A 154 2.78 5.25 -21.46
CA HIS A 154 3.82 6.01 -20.75
C HIS A 154 4.38 5.20 -19.58
N ARG A 155 3.54 4.64 -18.73
CA ARG A 155 3.95 3.80 -17.57
C ARG A 155 4.71 2.55 -18.03
N PHE A 156 4.20 1.82 -19.02
CA PHE A 156 4.89 0.65 -19.55
C PHE A 156 6.26 1.00 -20.13
N THR A 157 6.39 2.15 -20.79
CA THR A 157 7.69 2.59 -21.32
C THR A 157 8.68 2.86 -20.16
N LEU A 158 8.24 3.50 -19.09
CA LEU A 158 9.09 3.73 -17.90
C LEU A 158 9.52 2.42 -17.26
N GLU A 159 8.59 1.47 -17.05
CA GLU A 159 8.90 0.15 -16.47
C GLU A 159 9.86 -0.66 -17.37
N MET A 160 9.67 -0.62 -18.69
CA MET A 160 10.57 -1.30 -19.63
C MET A 160 11.98 -0.70 -19.58
N ASN A 161 12.10 0.63 -19.53
CA ASN A 161 13.38 1.31 -19.42
C ASN A 161 14.09 0.96 -18.10
N GLU A 162 13.34 0.90 -16.98
CA GLU A 162 13.89 0.52 -15.68
C GLU A 162 14.36 -0.95 -15.69
N LYS A 163 13.56 -1.86 -16.27
CA LYS A 163 13.95 -3.25 -16.46
C LYS A 163 15.22 -3.40 -17.30
N GLN A 164 15.31 -2.66 -18.39
CA GLN A 164 16.50 -2.64 -19.25
C GLN A 164 17.73 -2.14 -18.47
N ARG A 165 17.55 -1.12 -17.62
CA ARG A 165 18.63 -0.58 -16.77
C ARG A 165 19.12 -1.59 -15.73
N LEU A 166 18.21 -2.39 -15.13
CA LEU A 166 18.53 -3.30 -14.06
C LEU A 166 19.05 -4.66 -14.53
N TYR A 167 18.58 -5.14 -15.66
CA TYR A 167 18.82 -6.53 -16.12
C TYR A 167 19.48 -6.62 -17.51
N GLY A 168 19.71 -5.52 -18.20
CA GLY A 168 20.38 -5.45 -19.50
C GLY A 168 19.46 -5.85 -20.63
#